data_27410bb5a21554091c9286574f1ebcdf
#
_entry.id   27410bb5a21554091c9286574f1ebcdf
#
_cell.length_a   1.000
_cell.length_b   1.000
_cell.length_c   1.000
_cell.angle_alpha   90.00
_cell.angle_beta   90.00
_cell.angle_gamma   90.00
#
_symmetry.space_group_name_H-M   'P 1'
#
loop_
_entity.id
_entity.type
_entity.pdbx_description
1 polymer ?
#
loop_
_entity_poly.entity_id
_entity_poly.type
_entity_poly.pdbx_seq_one_letter_code
_entity_poly.pdbx_strand_id
1 'polypeptide(L)'
;MKIITWNVNSIRLRSRLIYKILELENPEILCLQECKSPTENMTFDIFEPLGYKYSACWGQKSYNGVAFISKIPLDKIEKKDFLKCEEARHISIVARGLTIHNFYFPAGGDIPDSNLNKKFHFKLEYIKEVEDYFNKKKPRRSILVGDLNIAPEIDDVWDHKKLLNVVSHTPIEVNQLKNLQKTGDWVDVFRKHNPKGKYYSWWSYRSKDWKLSNRGRRLDHIWVSADISNSTNCYILRSVRDWDKTSDHAPVVAELKI
;
A
#
# COMPACT_ATOMS: atom_id res chain seq x y z
N MET A 1 8.66 -15.83 3.82
CA MET A 1 9.11 -14.45 3.50
C MET A 1 8.29 -13.46 4.31
N LYS A 2 8.94 -12.56 5.04
CA LYS A 2 8.27 -11.45 5.75
C LYS A 2 8.33 -10.19 4.89
N ILE A 3 7.18 -9.63 4.56
CA ILE A 3 7.03 -8.41 3.76
C ILE A 3 6.23 -7.37 4.54
N ILE A 4 6.61 -6.09 4.41
CA ILE A 4 5.90 -4.97 5.02
C ILE A 4 5.53 -3.97 3.93
N THR A 5 4.32 -3.41 3.98
CA THR A 5 3.93 -2.23 3.22
C THR A 5 3.63 -1.07 4.18
N TRP A 6 4.10 0.13 3.83
CA TRP A 6 3.87 1.33 4.63
C TRP A 6 3.87 2.60 3.78
N ASN A 7 2.74 3.29 3.76
CA ASN A 7 2.70 4.67 3.30
C ASN A 7 3.39 5.55 4.36
N VAL A 8 4.60 6.01 4.05
CA VAL A 8 5.44 6.76 5.01
C VAL A 8 5.18 8.25 5.02
N ASN A 9 4.40 8.76 4.05
CA ASN A 9 4.09 10.20 3.95
C ASN A 9 5.36 11.07 4.08
N SER A 10 6.34 10.86 3.20
CA SER A 10 7.70 11.41 3.10
C SER A 10 8.81 10.55 3.74
N ILE A 11 9.61 9.95 2.88
CA ILE A 11 10.75 9.10 3.27
C ILE A 11 11.80 9.88 4.06
N ARG A 12 12.08 11.15 3.68
CA ARG A 12 13.07 11.99 4.38
C ARG A 12 12.68 12.27 5.82
N LEU A 13 11.40 12.58 6.06
CA LEU A 13 10.91 12.89 7.40
C LEU A 13 10.85 11.66 8.31
N ARG A 14 10.71 10.47 7.73
CA ARG A 14 10.50 9.20 8.46
C ARG A 14 11.66 8.23 8.35
N SER A 15 12.82 8.64 7.83
CA SER A 15 13.99 7.77 7.68
C SER A 15 14.38 7.04 8.98
N ARG A 16 14.37 7.75 10.12
CA ARG A 16 14.63 7.16 11.43
C ARG A 16 13.55 6.16 11.86
N LEU A 17 12.30 6.41 11.53
CA LEU A 17 11.19 5.51 11.84
C LEU A 17 11.22 4.28 10.94
N ILE A 18 11.61 4.44 9.67
CA ILE A 18 11.86 3.32 8.76
C ILE A 18 12.98 2.44 9.32
N TYR A 19 14.11 3.04 9.73
CA TYR A 19 15.22 2.31 10.36
C TYR A 19 14.71 1.49 11.55
N LYS A 20 13.93 2.11 12.45
CA LYS A 20 13.36 1.44 13.61
C LYS A 20 12.42 0.28 13.24
N ILE A 21 11.60 0.41 12.20
CA ILE A 21 10.75 -0.69 11.70
C ILE A 21 11.60 -1.83 11.16
N LEU A 22 12.64 -1.52 10.37
CA LEU A 22 13.54 -2.52 9.82
C LEU A 22 14.29 -3.29 10.92
N GLU A 23 14.69 -2.61 11.99
CA GLU A 23 15.34 -3.22 13.15
C GLU A 23 14.38 -4.10 13.96
N LEU A 24 13.17 -3.62 14.25
CA LEU A 24 12.19 -4.35 15.08
C LEU A 24 11.57 -5.54 14.37
N GLU A 25 11.15 -5.34 13.14
CA GLU A 25 10.37 -6.34 12.39
C GLU A 25 11.23 -7.25 11.51
N ASN A 26 12.41 -6.78 11.16
CA ASN A 26 13.40 -7.53 10.38
C ASN A 26 12.82 -8.21 9.12
N PRO A 27 12.04 -7.49 8.26
CA PRO A 27 11.46 -8.08 7.06
C PRO A 27 12.53 -8.38 6.01
N GLU A 28 12.25 -9.30 5.07
CA GLU A 28 13.08 -9.42 3.87
C GLU A 28 12.88 -8.25 2.92
N ILE A 29 11.66 -7.73 2.82
CA ILE A 29 11.31 -6.61 1.92
C ILE A 29 10.38 -5.62 2.63
N LEU A 30 10.70 -4.34 2.54
CA LEU A 30 9.84 -3.23 2.92
C LEU A 30 9.42 -2.46 1.66
N CYS A 31 8.12 -2.25 1.49
CA CYS A 31 7.49 -1.52 0.39
C CYS A 31 6.96 -0.20 0.91
N LEU A 32 7.41 0.92 0.32
CA LEU A 32 7.06 2.26 0.76
C LEU A 32 6.20 2.97 -0.28
N GLN A 33 5.25 3.78 0.19
CA GLN A 33 4.44 4.68 -0.63
C GLN A 33 4.52 6.11 -0.08
N GLU A 34 4.14 7.07 -0.89
CA GLU A 34 4.28 8.51 -0.61
C GLU A 34 5.69 8.92 -0.16
N CYS A 35 6.70 8.45 -0.88
CA CYS A 35 8.10 8.81 -0.59
C CYS A 35 8.34 10.32 -0.71
N LYS A 36 7.59 11.04 -1.57
CA LYS A 36 7.59 12.51 -1.75
C LYS A 36 8.99 13.10 -1.96
N SER A 37 9.82 12.36 -2.65
CA SER A 37 11.20 12.74 -2.99
C SER A 37 11.48 12.37 -4.43
N PRO A 38 12.22 13.18 -5.20
CA PRO A 38 12.71 12.77 -6.52
C PRO A 38 13.56 11.50 -6.42
N THR A 39 13.60 10.70 -7.48
CA THR A 39 14.32 9.42 -7.48
C THR A 39 15.79 9.60 -7.10
N GLU A 40 16.46 10.60 -7.66
CA GLU A 40 17.87 10.94 -7.44
C GLU A 40 18.19 11.38 -6.00
N ASN A 41 17.18 11.80 -5.24
CA ASN A 41 17.33 12.23 -3.84
C ASN A 41 16.94 11.15 -2.83
N MET A 42 16.54 9.96 -3.28
CA MET A 42 16.26 8.82 -2.41
C MET A 42 17.51 7.97 -2.23
N THR A 43 18.15 8.09 -1.06
CA THR A 43 19.29 7.27 -0.65
C THR A 43 18.85 6.24 0.37
N PHE A 44 19.40 5.05 0.29
CA PHE A 44 19.03 3.91 1.14
C PHE A 44 20.22 3.36 1.96
N ASP A 45 21.40 3.94 1.81
CA ASP A 45 22.65 3.50 2.44
C ASP A 45 22.56 3.45 3.97
N ILE A 46 21.74 4.33 4.56
CA ILE A 46 21.47 4.33 6.00
C ILE A 46 20.91 2.99 6.51
N PHE A 47 20.34 2.15 5.64
CA PHE A 47 19.74 0.86 6.02
C PHE A 47 20.70 -0.34 5.80
N GLU A 48 21.86 -0.13 5.17
CA GLU A 48 22.86 -1.17 4.91
C GLU A 48 23.38 -1.84 6.20
N PRO A 49 23.61 -1.13 7.33
CA PRO A 49 24.03 -1.77 8.57
C PRO A 49 23.07 -2.81 9.11
N LEU A 50 21.78 -2.74 8.73
CA LEU A 50 20.75 -3.73 9.06
C LEU A 50 20.67 -4.87 8.01
N GLY A 51 21.55 -4.87 6.99
CA GLY A 51 21.60 -5.89 5.94
C GLY A 51 20.74 -5.57 4.72
N TYR A 52 20.12 -4.38 4.61
CA TYR A 52 19.31 -3.97 3.47
C TYR A 52 20.17 -3.35 2.38
N LYS A 53 20.74 -4.18 1.53
CA LYS A 53 21.70 -3.81 0.48
C LYS A 53 21.07 -3.52 -0.88
N TYR A 54 19.79 -3.85 -1.05
CA TYR A 54 19.10 -3.71 -2.32
C TYR A 54 17.94 -2.75 -2.20
N SER A 55 17.78 -1.89 -3.20
CA SER A 55 16.65 -0.95 -3.26
C SER A 55 16.23 -0.70 -4.70
N ALA A 56 14.97 -0.35 -4.88
CA ALA A 56 14.42 0.12 -6.12
C ALA A 56 13.40 1.22 -5.84
N CYS A 57 13.42 2.30 -6.61
CA CYS A 57 12.49 3.39 -6.38
C CYS A 57 12.07 4.10 -7.66
N TRP A 58 10.89 4.70 -7.61
CA TRP A 58 10.42 5.68 -8.55
C TRP A 58 9.84 6.85 -7.76
N GLY A 59 10.51 8.00 -7.82
CA GLY A 59 10.21 9.16 -7.01
C GLY A 59 9.63 10.32 -7.80
N GLN A 60 8.94 11.20 -7.07
CA GLN A 60 8.39 12.43 -7.58
C GLN A 60 8.52 13.52 -6.53
N LYS A 61 8.88 14.73 -6.94
CA LYS A 61 9.05 15.87 -6.02
C LYS A 61 7.73 16.24 -5.36
N SER A 62 7.71 16.26 -4.04
CA SER A 62 6.58 16.69 -3.19
C SER A 62 5.33 15.80 -3.20
N TYR A 63 5.19 14.89 -4.16
CA TYR A 63 4.01 14.02 -4.33
C TYR A 63 4.42 12.58 -4.55
N ASN A 64 3.49 11.64 -4.39
CA ASN A 64 3.65 10.24 -4.78
C ASN A 64 4.99 9.61 -4.37
N GLY A 65 5.51 8.72 -5.18
CA GLY A 65 6.77 8.03 -4.97
C GLY A 65 6.61 6.71 -4.26
N VAL A 66 7.17 5.66 -4.88
CA VAL A 66 7.14 4.28 -4.38
C VAL A 66 8.56 3.72 -4.33
N ALA A 67 8.85 2.89 -3.32
CA ALA A 67 10.17 2.30 -3.17
C ALA A 67 10.11 0.90 -2.54
N PHE A 68 11.16 0.13 -2.81
CA PHE A 68 11.50 -1.11 -2.12
C PHE A 68 12.84 -0.94 -1.40
N ILE A 69 12.91 -1.51 -0.19
CA ILE A 69 14.13 -1.69 0.60
C ILE A 69 14.21 -3.19 0.92
N SER A 70 15.33 -3.85 0.58
CA SER A 70 15.38 -5.30 0.61
C SER A 70 16.72 -5.86 1.11
N LYS A 71 16.65 -6.99 1.83
CA LYS A 71 17.81 -7.83 2.16
C LYS A 71 18.19 -8.79 1.04
N ILE A 72 17.23 -9.09 0.16
CA ILE A 72 17.41 -10.06 -0.93
C ILE A 72 17.53 -9.32 -2.26
N PRO A 73 18.26 -9.89 -3.24
CA PRO A 73 18.41 -9.27 -4.56
C PRO A 73 17.08 -8.96 -5.23
N LEU A 74 17.03 -7.85 -5.95
CA LEU A 74 15.90 -7.38 -6.72
C LEU A 74 16.22 -7.49 -8.21
N ASP A 75 15.48 -8.33 -8.91
CA ASP A 75 15.58 -8.51 -10.35
C ASP A 75 14.43 -7.80 -11.07
N LYS A 76 14.58 -7.53 -12.36
CA LYS A 76 13.53 -7.00 -13.26
C LYS A 76 12.71 -5.87 -12.64
N ILE A 77 13.35 -4.76 -12.38
CA ILE A 77 12.69 -3.56 -11.87
C ILE A 77 11.92 -2.90 -13.02
N GLU A 78 10.60 -2.81 -12.88
CA GLU A 78 9.72 -2.18 -13.87
C GLU A 78 8.93 -1.03 -13.22
N LYS A 79 8.94 0.14 -13.87
CA LYS A 79 8.11 1.30 -13.53
C LYS A 79 6.99 1.38 -14.57
N LYS A 80 5.74 1.28 -14.12
CA LYS A 80 4.61 1.40 -15.03
C LYS A 80 3.81 2.65 -14.70
N ASP A 81 3.78 3.55 -15.67
CA ASP A 81 2.95 4.75 -15.64
C ASP A 81 1.56 4.41 -16.17
N PHE A 82 0.64 4.14 -15.26
CA PHE A 82 -0.76 3.96 -15.58
C PHE A 82 -1.38 5.31 -15.94
N LEU A 83 -2.27 5.33 -16.95
CA LEU A 83 -2.89 6.52 -17.52
C LEU A 83 -1.90 7.50 -18.18
N LYS A 84 -0.61 7.17 -18.27
CA LYS A 84 0.44 8.01 -18.88
C LYS A 84 0.43 9.45 -18.32
N CYS A 85 0.32 9.55 -17.01
CA CYS A 85 0.18 10.82 -16.28
C CYS A 85 1.49 11.32 -15.64
N GLU A 86 2.61 10.60 -15.87
CA GLU A 86 3.93 10.88 -15.30
C GLU A 86 3.94 10.88 -13.77
N GLU A 87 3.08 10.03 -13.16
CA GLU A 87 2.99 9.91 -11.72
C GLU A 87 3.67 8.63 -11.18
N ALA A 88 4.57 8.80 -10.23
CA ALA A 88 5.33 7.73 -9.59
C ALA A 88 4.48 6.93 -8.59
N ARG A 89 3.52 6.12 -9.12
CA ARG A 89 2.52 5.39 -8.32
C ARG A 89 2.68 3.88 -8.33
N HIS A 90 3.50 3.33 -9.25
CA HIS A 90 3.69 1.89 -9.34
C HIS A 90 5.12 1.53 -9.73
N ILE A 91 5.69 0.61 -8.98
CA ILE A 91 6.94 -0.05 -9.31
C ILE A 91 6.78 -1.55 -9.01
N SER A 92 7.31 -2.40 -9.86
CA SER A 92 7.38 -3.84 -9.59
C SER A 92 8.80 -4.35 -9.68
N ILE A 93 9.06 -5.43 -8.96
CA ILE A 93 10.33 -6.15 -8.91
C ILE A 93 10.08 -7.64 -9.03
N VAL A 94 11.11 -8.38 -9.39
CA VAL A 94 11.17 -9.83 -9.17
C VAL A 94 12.15 -10.12 -8.03
N ALA A 95 11.73 -10.90 -7.04
CA ALA A 95 12.58 -11.36 -5.95
C ALA A 95 12.24 -12.83 -5.61
N ARG A 96 13.23 -13.71 -5.57
CA ARG A 96 13.04 -15.16 -5.38
C ARG A 96 11.98 -15.77 -6.31
N GLY A 97 11.93 -15.31 -7.56
CA GLY A 97 10.95 -15.80 -8.55
C GLY A 97 9.51 -15.35 -8.30
N LEU A 98 9.30 -14.36 -7.46
CA LEU A 98 8.01 -13.71 -7.20
C LEU A 98 7.99 -12.33 -7.84
N THR A 99 6.91 -11.97 -8.51
CA THR A 99 6.67 -10.60 -8.94
C THR A 99 5.97 -9.83 -7.83
N ILE A 100 6.57 -8.75 -7.36
CA ILE A 100 6.02 -7.92 -6.29
C ILE A 100 5.67 -6.55 -6.86
N HIS A 101 4.39 -6.21 -6.84
CA HIS A 101 3.86 -4.92 -7.26
C HIS A 101 3.63 -4.02 -6.05
N ASN A 102 4.26 -2.85 -6.05
CA ASN A 102 4.06 -1.83 -5.03
C ASN A 102 3.28 -0.66 -5.62
N PHE A 103 2.07 -0.43 -5.11
CA PHE A 103 1.14 0.57 -5.59
C PHE A 103 0.89 1.69 -4.58
N TYR A 104 0.72 2.89 -5.10
CA TYR A 104 0.09 4.02 -4.43
C TYR A 104 -1.08 4.52 -5.27
N PHE A 105 -2.30 4.08 -4.97
CA PHE A 105 -3.49 4.48 -5.71
C PHE A 105 -3.84 5.94 -5.42
N PRO A 106 -4.44 6.66 -6.39
CA PRO A 106 -4.90 8.03 -6.16
C PRO A 106 -5.87 8.13 -4.99
N ALA A 107 -5.70 9.16 -4.13
CA ALA A 107 -6.60 9.36 -2.99
C ALA A 107 -8.04 9.72 -3.41
N GLY A 108 -8.21 10.43 -4.54
CA GLY A 108 -9.54 10.75 -5.08
C GLY A 108 -10.15 12.09 -4.59
N GLY A 109 -9.49 12.82 -3.69
CA GLY A 109 -10.00 14.08 -3.14
C GLY A 109 -11.16 13.89 -2.16
N ASP A 110 -12.01 14.91 -2.00
CA ASP A 110 -13.03 14.93 -0.95
C ASP A 110 -14.47 14.70 -1.46
N ILE A 111 -14.75 14.97 -2.75
CA ILE A 111 -16.08 14.87 -3.34
C ILE A 111 -16.18 13.53 -4.13
N PRO A 112 -17.08 12.61 -3.76
CA PRO A 112 -17.23 11.30 -4.41
C PRO A 112 -18.15 11.36 -5.64
N ASP A 113 -17.93 12.33 -6.51
CA ASP A 113 -18.64 12.50 -7.77
C ASP A 113 -17.64 12.75 -8.90
N SER A 114 -17.60 11.85 -9.86
CA SER A 114 -16.65 11.89 -10.98
C SER A 114 -16.91 13.05 -11.95
N ASN A 115 -18.14 13.60 -12.00
CA ASN A 115 -18.46 14.75 -12.84
C ASN A 115 -18.02 16.07 -12.20
N LEU A 116 -18.02 16.14 -10.88
CA LEU A 116 -17.69 17.34 -10.11
C LEU A 116 -16.21 17.34 -9.65
N ASN A 117 -15.59 16.18 -9.53
CA ASN A 117 -14.27 16.02 -8.95
C ASN A 117 -13.33 15.23 -9.89
N LYS A 118 -12.49 15.96 -10.60
CA LYS A 118 -11.49 15.36 -11.52
C LYS A 118 -10.55 14.37 -10.82
N LYS A 119 -10.23 14.56 -9.52
CA LYS A 119 -9.38 13.63 -8.75
C LYS A 119 -10.09 12.31 -8.49
N PHE A 120 -11.40 12.35 -8.26
CA PHE A 120 -12.21 11.15 -8.09
C PHE A 120 -12.37 10.40 -9.42
N HIS A 121 -12.64 11.13 -10.50
CA HIS A 121 -12.67 10.55 -11.85
C HIS A 121 -11.34 9.86 -12.18
N PHE A 122 -10.22 10.54 -12.00
CA PHE A 122 -8.88 9.99 -12.22
C PHE A 122 -8.63 8.71 -11.41
N LYS A 123 -9.07 8.66 -10.15
CA LYS A 123 -8.97 7.47 -9.31
C LYS A 123 -9.71 6.28 -9.92
N LEU A 124 -10.94 6.48 -10.36
CA LEU A 124 -11.75 5.42 -10.94
C LEU A 124 -11.13 4.89 -12.25
N GLU A 125 -10.64 5.77 -13.12
CA GLU A 125 -9.94 5.39 -14.35
C GLU A 125 -8.62 4.65 -14.03
N TYR A 126 -7.88 5.08 -13.01
CA TYR A 126 -6.66 4.41 -12.58
C TYR A 126 -6.91 2.97 -12.13
N ILE A 127 -7.94 2.75 -11.32
CA ILE A 127 -8.33 1.40 -10.86
C ILE A 127 -8.69 0.53 -12.06
N LYS A 128 -9.46 1.08 -13.01
CA LYS A 128 -9.88 0.38 -14.22
C LYS A 128 -8.70 -0.03 -15.09
N GLU A 129 -7.72 0.84 -15.30
CA GLU A 129 -6.54 0.50 -16.08
C GLU A 129 -5.67 -0.56 -15.38
N VAL A 130 -5.55 -0.52 -14.04
CA VAL A 130 -4.87 -1.57 -13.27
C VAL A 130 -5.62 -2.90 -13.37
N GLU A 131 -6.95 -2.89 -13.31
CA GLU A 131 -7.78 -4.09 -13.55
C GLU A 131 -7.51 -4.69 -14.93
N ASP A 132 -7.54 -3.87 -15.98
CA ASP A 132 -7.30 -4.29 -17.38
C ASP A 132 -5.87 -4.84 -17.57
N TYR A 133 -4.89 -4.25 -16.88
CA TYR A 133 -3.52 -4.75 -16.85
C TYR A 133 -3.45 -6.18 -16.29
N PHE A 134 -4.04 -6.44 -15.13
CA PHE A 134 -4.02 -7.76 -14.51
C PHE A 134 -4.94 -8.75 -15.23
N ASN A 135 -6.01 -8.29 -15.85
CA ASN A 135 -6.83 -9.14 -16.71
C ASN A 135 -6.03 -9.74 -17.88
N LYS A 136 -5.14 -8.94 -18.48
CA LYS A 136 -4.24 -9.37 -19.56
C LYS A 136 -3.07 -10.21 -19.04
N LYS A 137 -2.46 -9.84 -17.92
CA LYS A 137 -1.24 -10.48 -17.37
C LYS A 137 -1.52 -11.79 -16.62
N LYS A 138 -2.73 -11.93 -16.04
CA LYS A 138 -3.10 -13.11 -15.22
C LYS A 138 -2.03 -13.44 -14.18
N PRO A 139 -1.96 -12.69 -13.09
CA PRO A 139 -0.85 -12.77 -12.13
C PRO A 139 -0.71 -14.18 -11.55
N ARG A 140 0.53 -14.68 -11.54
CA ARG A 140 0.94 -15.93 -10.90
C ARG A 140 2.23 -15.68 -10.14
N ARG A 141 2.43 -16.38 -9.04
CA ARG A 141 3.57 -16.15 -8.13
C ARG A 141 3.79 -14.66 -7.88
N SER A 142 2.68 -13.95 -7.61
CA SER A 142 2.67 -12.49 -7.56
C SER A 142 2.13 -11.99 -6.23
N ILE A 143 2.68 -10.86 -5.78
CA ILE A 143 2.24 -10.13 -4.59
C ILE A 143 1.89 -8.71 -5.03
N LEU A 144 0.77 -8.18 -4.59
CA LEU A 144 0.36 -6.80 -4.73
C LEU A 144 0.30 -6.18 -3.34
N VAL A 145 1.05 -5.12 -3.14
CA VAL A 145 1.07 -4.39 -1.87
C VAL A 145 0.88 -2.89 -2.11
N GLY A 146 0.46 -2.20 -1.08
CA GLY A 146 0.48 -0.75 -1.05
C GLY A 146 -0.75 -0.11 -0.46
N ASP A 147 -0.75 1.21 -0.53
CA ASP A 147 -1.90 2.04 -0.20
C ASP A 147 -2.83 2.11 -1.42
N LEU A 148 -3.91 1.33 -1.36
CA LEU A 148 -4.91 1.32 -2.41
C LEU A 148 -5.99 2.40 -2.22
N ASN A 149 -5.89 3.18 -1.14
CA ASN A 149 -6.79 4.29 -0.82
C ASN A 149 -8.29 3.91 -0.81
N ILE A 150 -8.62 2.62 -0.64
CA ILE A 150 -9.99 2.10 -0.58
C ILE A 150 -10.10 1.08 0.54
N ALA A 151 -11.16 1.22 1.35
CA ALA A 151 -11.56 0.30 2.39
C ALA A 151 -12.75 -0.55 1.88
N PRO A 152 -12.53 -1.80 1.41
CA PRO A 152 -13.56 -2.54 0.67
C PRO A 152 -14.64 -3.18 1.54
N GLU A 153 -14.36 -3.49 2.82
CA GLU A 153 -15.30 -4.21 3.66
C GLU A 153 -15.98 -3.30 4.70
N ILE A 154 -17.13 -3.74 5.20
CA ILE A 154 -17.89 -3.03 6.25
C ILE A 154 -17.02 -2.81 7.50
N ASP A 155 -16.20 -3.81 7.82
CA ASP A 155 -15.29 -3.78 8.96
C ASP A 155 -13.94 -3.05 8.67
N ASP A 156 -13.73 -2.60 7.43
CA ASP A 156 -12.55 -1.81 7.06
C ASP A 156 -12.69 -0.31 7.38
N VAL A 157 -13.84 0.10 7.89
CA VAL A 157 -14.15 1.47 8.26
C VAL A 157 -14.80 1.58 9.63
N TRP A 158 -14.57 2.70 10.31
CA TRP A 158 -15.13 2.94 11.65
C TRP A 158 -16.66 3.01 11.67
N ASP A 159 -17.31 3.49 10.59
CA ASP A 159 -18.77 3.57 10.44
C ASP A 159 -19.14 3.45 8.95
N HIS A 160 -19.60 2.26 8.56
CA HIS A 160 -19.97 1.96 7.18
C HIS A 160 -21.07 2.91 6.64
N LYS A 161 -22.12 3.13 7.41
CA LYS A 161 -23.28 3.93 6.95
C LYS A 161 -22.89 5.38 6.69
N LYS A 162 -22.07 5.98 7.58
CA LYS A 162 -21.60 7.36 7.42
C LYS A 162 -20.60 7.53 6.28
N LEU A 163 -19.88 6.47 5.90
CA LEU A 163 -18.82 6.55 4.91
C LEU A 163 -19.24 6.10 3.51
N LEU A 164 -20.48 5.67 3.29
CA LEU A 164 -21.00 5.30 1.96
C LEU A 164 -20.88 6.41 0.91
N ASN A 165 -20.92 7.68 1.34
CA ASN A 165 -20.77 8.84 0.47
C ASN A 165 -19.46 9.58 0.73
N VAL A 166 -18.42 8.87 1.17
CA VAL A 166 -17.11 9.45 1.45
C VAL A 166 -16.06 8.71 0.64
N VAL A 167 -15.23 9.47 -0.05
CA VAL A 167 -14.10 8.93 -0.85
C VAL A 167 -13.29 7.95 -0.01
N SER A 168 -12.88 6.85 -0.60
CA SER A 168 -12.26 5.64 -0.06
C SER A 168 -13.21 4.54 0.43
N HIS A 169 -14.54 4.78 0.47
CA HIS A 169 -15.51 3.74 0.85
C HIS A 169 -16.85 3.85 0.09
N THR A 170 -16.86 4.58 -1.02
CA THR A 170 -18.06 4.65 -1.86
C THR A 170 -18.35 3.31 -2.54
N PRO A 171 -19.63 2.99 -2.81
CA PRO A 171 -19.98 1.73 -3.50
C PRO A 171 -19.25 1.54 -4.82
N ILE A 172 -19.03 2.62 -5.59
CA ILE A 172 -18.34 2.54 -6.90
C ILE A 172 -16.87 2.15 -6.72
N GLU A 173 -16.15 2.78 -5.76
CA GLU A 173 -14.76 2.45 -5.47
C GLU A 173 -14.63 1.01 -4.97
N VAL A 174 -15.49 0.62 -4.03
CA VAL A 174 -15.51 -0.73 -3.45
C VAL A 174 -15.75 -1.77 -4.54
N ASN A 175 -16.73 -1.54 -5.42
CA ASN A 175 -17.04 -2.47 -6.51
C ASN A 175 -15.87 -2.58 -7.51
N GLN A 176 -15.25 -1.47 -7.89
CA GLN A 176 -14.08 -1.50 -8.77
C GLN A 176 -12.89 -2.24 -8.14
N LEU A 177 -12.61 -2.01 -6.84
CA LEU A 177 -11.54 -2.72 -6.15
C LEU A 177 -11.83 -4.23 -6.05
N LYS A 178 -13.08 -4.62 -5.78
CA LYS A 178 -13.51 -6.04 -5.78
C LYS A 178 -13.41 -6.68 -7.17
N ASN A 179 -13.71 -5.93 -8.23
CA ASN A 179 -13.52 -6.41 -9.61
C ASN A 179 -12.04 -6.62 -9.91
N LEU A 180 -11.18 -5.68 -9.57
CA LEU A 180 -9.72 -5.82 -9.69
C LEU A 180 -9.22 -7.06 -8.91
N GLN A 181 -9.70 -7.26 -7.68
CA GLN A 181 -9.34 -8.42 -6.87
C GLN A 181 -9.75 -9.73 -7.55
N LYS A 182 -10.98 -9.81 -8.04
CA LYS A 182 -11.53 -10.99 -8.75
C LYS A 182 -10.81 -11.24 -10.08
N THR A 183 -10.58 -10.20 -10.87
CA THR A 183 -9.92 -10.29 -12.18
C THR A 183 -8.50 -10.82 -12.09
N GLY A 184 -7.76 -10.43 -11.06
CA GLY A 184 -6.40 -10.89 -10.80
C GLY A 184 -6.33 -12.17 -9.95
N ASP A 185 -7.45 -12.74 -9.54
CA ASP A 185 -7.51 -13.88 -8.59
C ASP A 185 -6.67 -13.63 -7.33
N TRP A 186 -6.81 -12.41 -6.77
CA TRP A 186 -6.06 -11.96 -5.63
C TRP A 186 -6.70 -12.37 -4.31
N VAL A 187 -5.90 -12.91 -3.40
CA VAL A 187 -6.28 -13.23 -2.02
C VAL A 187 -5.79 -12.11 -1.09
N ASP A 188 -6.70 -11.42 -0.41
CA ASP A 188 -6.37 -10.47 0.65
C ASP A 188 -5.84 -11.23 1.86
N VAL A 189 -4.51 -11.16 2.08
CA VAL A 189 -3.84 -11.91 3.16
C VAL A 189 -4.32 -11.45 4.53
N PHE A 190 -4.57 -10.14 4.70
CA PHE A 190 -5.05 -9.63 5.97
C PHE A 190 -6.43 -10.20 6.32
N ARG A 191 -7.39 -10.15 5.38
CA ARG A 191 -8.75 -10.66 5.61
C ARG A 191 -8.82 -12.19 5.67
N LYS A 192 -7.87 -12.89 5.06
CA LYS A 192 -7.72 -14.33 5.23
C LYS A 192 -7.42 -14.71 6.70
N HIS A 193 -6.57 -13.95 7.39
CA HIS A 193 -6.22 -14.17 8.80
C HIS A 193 -7.17 -13.49 9.79
N ASN A 194 -7.79 -12.38 9.39
CA ASN A 194 -8.68 -11.57 10.22
C ASN A 194 -10.01 -11.37 9.51
N PRO A 195 -10.85 -12.43 9.36
CA PRO A 195 -12.06 -12.40 8.53
C PRO A 195 -13.14 -11.47 9.08
N LYS A 196 -13.11 -11.17 10.37
CA LYS A 196 -14.06 -10.29 11.06
C LYS A 196 -13.30 -9.29 11.94
N GLY A 197 -13.99 -8.21 12.31
CA GLY A 197 -13.46 -7.20 13.22
C GLY A 197 -12.93 -5.96 12.53
N LYS A 198 -12.96 -4.87 13.26
CA LYS A 198 -12.56 -3.54 12.78
C LYS A 198 -11.07 -3.35 12.96
N TYR A 199 -10.35 -3.34 11.86
CA TYR A 199 -8.92 -3.09 11.80
C TYR A 199 -8.64 -1.98 10.80
N TYR A 200 -7.78 -1.03 11.18
CA TYR A 200 -7.47 0.12 10.36
C TYR A 200 -5.97 0.27 10.21
N SER A 201 -5.54 0.74 9.04
CA SER A 201 -4.16 1.08 8.76
C SER A 201 -3.94 2.59 8.65
N TRP A 202 -5.00 3.39 8.60
CA TRP A 202 -4.96 4.84 8.45
C TRP A 202 -5.89 5.57 9.42
N TRP A 203 -5.42 6.70 9.97
CA TRP A 203 -6.19 7.65 10.78
C TRP A 203 -5.79 9.08 10.45
N SER A 204 -6.76 9.93 10.13
CA SER A 204 -6.51 11.31 9.76
C SER A 204 -5.69 12.08 10.81
N TYR A 205 -4.68 12.84 10.38
CA TYR A 205 -3.98 13.82 11.23
C TYR A 205 -4.89 14.89 11.82
N ARG A 206 -6.07 15.15 11.22
CA ARG A 206 -7.06 16.09 11.76
C ARG A 206 -7.71 15.61 13.05
N SER A 207 -7.59 14.33 13.37
CA SER A 207 -8.07 13.79 14.65
C SER A 207 -7.06 14.10 15.75
N LYS A 208 -7.39 15.02 16.67
CA LYS A 208 -6.52 15.41 17.78
C LYS A 208 -6.17 14.23 18.67
N ASP A 209 -7.13 13.34 18.93
CA ASP A 209 -6.94 12.08 19.63
C ASP A 209 -7.44 10.93 18.74
N TRP A 210 -6.51 10.41 17.93
CA TRP A 210 -6.82 9.34 17.02
C TRP A 210 -7.15 8.01 17.74
N LYS A 211 -6.57 7.78 18.94
CA LYS A 211 -6.84 6.58 19.75
C LYS A 211 -8.25 6.57 20.30
N LEU A 212 -8.66 7.66 20.94
CA LEU A 212 -9.98 7.79 21.57
C LEU A 212 -11.08 7.75 20.51
N SER A 213 -10.93 8.53 19.44
CA SER A 213 -11.91 8.58 18.36
C SER A 213 -11.96 7.30 17.55
N ASN A 214 -10.80 6.67 17.33
CA ASN A 214 -10.57 5.48 16.53
C ASN A 214 -11.29 5.47 15.16
N ARG A 215 -11.42 6.66 14.53
CA ARG A 215 -12.08 6.82 13.22
C ARG A 215 -11.12 6.48 12.09
N GLY A 216 -10.73 5.21 12.02
CA GLY A 216 -9.77 4.72 11.03
C GLY A 216 -10.42 4.08 9.81
N ARG A 217 -9.57 3.76 8.84
CA ARG A 217 -9.89 2.99 7.62
C ARG A 217 -8.73 2.04 7.31
N ARG A 218 -9.02 0.88 6.74
CA ARG A 218 -7.97 -0.01 6.22
C ARG A 218 -7.76 0.30 4.74
N LEU A 219 -6.71 1.05 4.43
CA LEU A 219 -6.37 1.52 3.08
C LEU A 219 -5.17 0.80 2.48
N ASP A 220 -4.33 0.22 3.35
CA ASP A 220 -3.11 -0.48 2.99
C ASP A 220 -3.37 -1.98 2.92
N HIS A 221 -2.96 -2.60 1.83
CA HIS A 221 -3.29 -3.98 1.51
C HIS A 221 -2.05 -4.79 1.17
N ILE A 222 -2.11 -6.09 1.46
CA ILE A 222 -1.19 -7.12 0.96
C ILE A 222 -2.05 -8.23 0.36
N TRP A 223 -2.01 -8.36 -0.96
CA TRP A 223 -2.68 -9.41 -1.71
C TRP A 223 -1.66 -10.33 -2.35
N VAL A 224 -2.01 -11.58 -2.49
CA VAL A 224 -1.20 -12.58 -3.18
C VAL A 224 -2.04 -13.28 -4.25
N SER A 225 -1.40 -13.73 -5.34
CA SER A 225 -2.08 -14.60 -6.30
C SER A 225 -2.45 -15.93 -5.63
N ALA A 226 -3.56 -16.54 -6.06
CA ALA A 226 -4.13 -17.71 -5.40
C ALA A 226 -3.16 -18.89 -5.28
N ASP A 227 -2.26 -19.05 -6.27
CA ASP A 227 -1.24 -20.10 -6.31
C ASP A 227 -0.17 -20.00 -5.21
N ILE A 228 -0.01 -18.85 -4.55
CA ILE A 228 0.91 -18.65 -3.42
C ILE A 228 0.21 -18.14 -2.16
N SER A 229 -1.08 -18.39 -2.02
CA SER A 229 -1.89 -17.85 -0.93
C SER A 229 -1.57 -18.44 0.46
N ASN A 230 -0.56 -19.28 0.59
CA ASN A 230 -0.16 -19.86 1.86
C ASN A 230 0.62 -18.83 2.71
N SER A 231 0.06 -18.47 3.84
CA SER A 231 0.61 -17.45 4.75
C SER A 231 0.43 -17.90 6.20
N THR A 232 1.35 -17.49 7.08
CA THR A 232 1.30 -17.83 8.51
C THR A 232 0.64 -16.75 9.33
N ASN A 233 0.80 -15.47 8.94
CA ASN A 233 0.30 -14.35 9.70
C ASN A 233 0.14 -13.10 8.83
N CYS A 234 -0.80 -12.22 9.22
CA CYS A 234 -0.88 -10.85 8.69
C CYS A 234 -1.48 -9.92 9.74
N TYR A 235 -0.79 -8.81 10.03
CA TYR A 235 -1.19 -7.88 11.09
C TYR A 235 -0.82 -6.42 10.75
N ILE A 236 -1.45 -5.49 11.47
CA ILE A 236 -1.18 -4.05 11.36
C ILE A 236 -0.41 -3.61 12.60
N LEU A 237 0.71 -2.95 12.42
CA LEU A 237 1.54 -2.38 13.50
C LEU A 237 0.95 -1.07 14.00
N ARG A 238 -0.23 -1.16 14.60
CA ARG A 238 -0.99 0.01 15.08
C ARG A 238 -0.19 0.90 16.03
N SER A 239 0.69 0.33 16.86
CA SER A 239 1.54 1.06 17.80
C SER A 239 2.47 2.07 17.15
N VAL A 240 2.80 1.90 15.87
CA VAL A 240 3.61 2.86 15.11
C VAL A 240 2.91 4.23 14.99
N ARG A 241 1.58 4.26 15.04
CA ARG A 241 0.82 5.53 15.05
C ARG A 241 1.04 6.38 16.31
N ASP A 242 1.61 5.81 17.36
CA ASP A 242 1.97 6.54 18.60
C ASP A 242 3.38 7.13 18.58
N TRP A 243 4.18 6.82 17.57
CA TRP A 243 5.54 7.34 17.50
C TRP A 243 5.54 8.82 17.13
N ASP A 244 6.53 9.54 17.63
CA ASP A 244 6.68 10.97 17.32
C ASP A 244 6.87 11.18 15.82
N LYS A 245 6.16 12.15 15.26
CA LYS A 245 6.19 12.53 13.83
C LYS A 245 5.96 11.37 12.86
N THR A 246 5.20 10.38 13.26
CA THR A 246 4.88 9.21 12.43
C THR A 246 4.01 9.57 11.21
N SER A 247 3.83 8.60 10.30
CA SER A 247 2.82 8.68 9.24
C SER A 247 1.41 8.60 9.81
N ASP A 248 0.42 9.09 9.08
CA ASP A 248 -1.01 8.84 9.33
C ASP A 248 -1.40 7.39 9.01
N HIS A 249 -0.52 6.63 8.37
CA HIS A 249 -0.65 5.20 8.15
C HIS A 249 0.21 4.39 9.14
N ALA A 250 -0.28 3.21 9.50
CA ALA A 250 0.46 2.18 10.20
C ALA A 250 0.93 1.08 9.22
N PRO A 251 2.13 0.51 9.40
CA PRO A 251 2.62 -0.57 8.56
C PRO A 251 1.72 -1.80 8.62
N VAL A 252 1.57 -2.48 7.48
CA VAL A 252 0.95 -3.80 7.38
C VAL A 252 2.03 -4.84 7.12
N VAL A 253 2.03 -5.91 7.89
CA VAL A 253 3.02 -6.99 7.85
C VAL A 253 2.36 -8.27 7.41
N ALA A 254 3.00 -9.01 6.51
CA ALA A 254 2.61 -10.37 6.16
C ALA A 254 3.80 -11.35 6.23
N GLU A 255 3.54 -12.53 6.74
CA GLU A 255 4.48 -13.65 6.77
C GLU A 255 3.97 -14.74 5.81
N LEU A 256 4.63 -14.89 4.68
CA LEU A 256 4.26 -15.77 3.59
C LEU A 256 5.14 -17.04 3.59
N LYS A 257 4.52 -18.20 3.40
CA LYS A 257 5.22 -19.47 3.17
C LYS A 257 5.45 -19.64 1.67
N ILE A 258 6.59 -19.16 1.21
CA ILE A 258 6.97 -19.15 -0.21
C ILE A 258 8.39 -19.71 -0.34
#